data_838343fcfa7bc4d915cf8cdbc9d3c534
#
_entry.id   838343fcfa7bc4d915cf8cdbc9d3c534
#
_cell.length_a   1.000
_cell.length_b   1.000
_cell.length_c   1.000
_cell.angle_alpha   90.00
_cell.angle_beta   90.00
_cell.angle_gamma   90.00
#
_symmetry.space_group_name_H-M   'P 1'
#
loop_
_entity.id
_entity.type
_entity.pdbx_description
1 polymer ?
#
loop_
_entity_poly.entity_id
_entity_poly.type
_entity_poly.pdbx_seq_one_letter_code
_entity_poly.pdbx_strand_id
1 'polypeptide(L)'
;MPETFETIMRRFEDSPSQQAVIRLLLERGFSVNDDGRVVSGGIEIPNTGIAREIDVDRRVVDATTDAILADEELRRIFQNISAIPSLMDLAPVLDLTVLTVRVTDADQHGIVADVTRVLADRGISIRQTISEDPEFTDEPKLYLVTDADLSGDVITEIRGLEAVRKIELE
;
A
#
# COMPACT_ATOMS: atom_id res chain seq x y z
N MET A 1 -18.45 -10.76 -7.33
CA MET A 1 -18.01 -9.52 -6.66
C MET A 1 -16.48 -9.56 -6.61
N PRO A 2 -15.78 -8.46 -6.78
CA PRO A 2 -14.34 -8.48 -6.59
C PRO A 2 -14.04 -8.93 -5.14
N GLU A 3 -13.01 -9.75 -4.98
CA GLU A 3 -12.53 -10.15 -3.67
C GLU A 3 -11.97 -8.93 -2.95
N THR A 4 -12.54 -8.58 -1.81
CA THR A 4 -12.00 -7.57 -0.92
C THR A 4 -10.97 -8.19 0.02
N PHE A 5 -10.12 -7.35 0.61
CA PHE A 5 -9.18 -7.78 1.65
C PHE A 5 -9.87 -8.56 2.77
N GLU A 6 -11.03 -8.08 3.22
CA GLU A 6 -11.83 -8.74 4.27
C GLU A 6 -12.26 -10.15 3.85
N THR A 7 -12.68 -10.33 2.59
CA THR A 7 -13.09 -11.63 2.06
C THR A 7 -11.91 -12.60 1.99
N ILE A 8 -10.73 -12.12 1.56
CA ILE A 8 -9.50 -12.92 1.56
C ILE A 8 -9.16 -13.35 3.00
N MET A 9 -9.15 -12.40 3.96
CA MET A 9 -8.82 -12.69 5.36
C MET A 9 -9.78 -13.67 6.01
N ARG A 10 -11.06 -13.63 5.64
CA ARG A 10 -12.09 -14.56 6.14
C ARG A 10 -11.84 -16.00 5.74
N ARG A 11 -11.22 -16.26 4.59
CA ARG A 11 -10.84 -17.62 4.17
C ARG A 11 -9.82 -18.29 5.10
N PHE A 12 -9.13 -17.49 5.91
CA PHE A 12 -8.13 -17.94 6.88
C PHE A 12 -8.54 -17.63 8.33
N GLU A 13 -9.84 -17.44 8.61
CA GLU A 13 -10.33 -17.02 9.93
C GLU A 13 -9.99 -18.02 11.04
N ASP A 14 -9.91 -19.30 10.71
CA ASP A 14 -9.53 -20.36 11.64
C ASP A 14 -8.02 -20.46 11.92
N SER A 15 -7.20 -19.65 11.24
CA SER A 15 -5.74 -19.68 11.35
C SER A 15 -5.12 -18.28 11.40
N PRO A 16 -5.04 -17.65 12.58
CA PRO A 16 -4.45 -16.33 12.75
C PRO A 16 -3.00 -16.23 12.21
N SER A 17 -2.24 -17.31 12.30
CA SER A 17 -0.87 -17.35 11.77
C SER A 17 -0.83 -17.29 10.25
N GLN A 18 -1.76 -17.96 9.55
CA GLN A 18 -1.89 -17.85 8.09
C GLN A 18 -2.41 -16.46 7.69
N GLN A 19 -3.35 -15.89 8.45
CA GLN A 19 -3.77 -14.50 8.22
C GLN A 19 -2.61 -13.51 8.30
N ALA A 20 -1.68 -13.70 9.24
CA ALA A 20 -0.48 -12.87 9.34
C ALA A 20 0.40 -12.99 8.10
N VAL A 21 0.56 -14.19 7.52
CA VAL A 21 1.27 -14.41 6.26
C VAL A 21 0.56 -13.69 5.12
N ILE A 22 -0.75 -13.89 4.95
CA ILE A 22 -1.56 -13.25 3.90
C ILE A 22 -1.43 -11.73 3.97
N ARG A 23 -1.56 -11.16 5.17
CA ARG A 23 -1.41 -9.71 5.39
C ARG A 23 -0.03 -9.21 4.95
N LEU A 24 1.03 -9.88 5.36
CA LEU A 24 2.40 -9.51 4.96
C LEU A 24 2.58 -9.55 3.44
N LEU A 25 2.10 -10.62 2.78
CA LEU A 25 2.22 -10.74 1.32
C LEU A 25 1.49 -9.58 0.61
N LEU A 26 0.28 -9.22 1.06
CA LEU A 26 -0.49 -8.11 0.49
C LEU A 26 0.18 -6.76 0.75
N GLU A 27 0.58 -6.48 1.99
CA GLU A 27 1.22 -5.21 2.39
C GLU A 27 2.56 -4.97 1.69
N ARG A 28 3.34 -6.05 1.46
CA ARG A 28 4.64 -5.97 0.79
C ARG A 28 4.56 -6.14 -0.73
N GLY A 29 3.39 -6.47 -1.27
CA GLY A 29 3.24 -6.75 -2.70
C GLY A 29 4.03 -7.97 -3.15
N PHE A 30 4.12 -9.00 -2.30
CA PHE A 30 4.80 -10.24 -2.64
C PHE A 30 3.84 -11.19 -3.33
N SER A 31 4.24 -11.70 -4.48
CA SER A 31 3.46 -12.66 -5.25
C SER A 31 3.86 -14.10 -4.91
N VAL A 32 3.02 -15.06 -5.33
CA VAL A 32 3.28 -16.50 -5.22
C VAL A 32 3.31 -17.09 -6.63
N ASN A 33 4.42 -17.69 -7.02
CA ASN A 33 4.56 -18.30 -8.34
C ASN A 33 3.91 -19.68 -8.42
N ASP A 34 3.91 -20.29 -9.61
CA ASP A 34 3.31 -21.62 -9.84
C ASP A 34 3.94 -22.76 -9.03
N ASP A 35 5.18 -22.59 -8.57
CA ASP A 35 5.90 -23.56 -7.72
C ASP A 35 5.61 -23.36 -6.21
N GLY A 36 4.71 -22.44 -5.85
CA GLY A 36 4.38 -22.10 -4.45
C GLY A 36 5.47 -21.30 -3.75
N ARG A 37 6.36 -20.64 -4.51
CA ARG A 37 7.41 -19.79 -3.95
C ARG A 37 6.91 -18.36 -3.84
N VAL A 38 7.19 -17.73 -2.72
CA VAL A 38 6.98 -16.29 -2.58
C VAL A 38 8.07 -15.56 -3.35
N VAL A 39 7.66 -14.61 -4.19
CA VAL A 39 8.58 -13.84 -5.04
C VAL A 39 8.28 -12.34 -5.01
N SER A 40 9.30 -11.54 -5.24
CA SER A 40 9.18 -10.10 -5.48
C SER A 40 9.92 -9.75 -6.77
N GLY A 41 9.18 -9.31 -7.79
CA GLY A 41 9.77 -9.01 -9.11
C GLY A 41 10.53 -10.19 -9.74
N GLY A 42 10.09 -11.44 -9.48
CA GLY A 42 10.74 -12.67 -9.95
C GLY A 42 11.88 -13.18 -9.06
N ILE A 43 12.23 -12.46 -7.99
CA ILE A 43 13.25 -12.90 -7.03
C ILE A 43 12.56 -13.67 -5.89
N GLU A 44 13.03 -14.90 -5.62
CA GLU A 44 12.50 -15.74 -4.55
C GLU A 44 12.80 -15.14 -3.18
N ILE A 45 11.76 -15.00 -2.35
CA ILE A 45 11.85 -14.60 -0.95
C ILE A 45 11.82 -15.87 -0.10
N PRO A 46 12.87 -16.17 0.68
CA PRO A 46 12.90 -17.38 1.48
C PRO A 46 11.79 -17.40 2.53
N ASN A 47 11.01 -18.49 2.61
CA ASN A 47 9.92 -18.64 3.59
C ASN A 47 10.40 -18.52 5.04
N THR A 48 11.68 -18.85 5.32
CA THR A 48 12.29 -18.62 6.63
C THR A 48 12.46 -17.13 6.98
N GLY A 49 12.66 -16.28 5.98
CA GLY A 49 12.72 -14.82 6.15
C GLY A 49 11.36 -14.26 6.52
N ILE A 50 10.31 -14.67 5.78
CA ILE A 50 8.92 -14.30 6.04
C ILE A 50 8.49 -14.75 7.43
N ALA A 51 8.73 -16.02 7.74
CA ALA A 51 8.36 -16.62 9.03
C ALA A 51 8.99 -15.85 10.23
N ARG A 52 10.26 -15.45 10.09
CA ARG A 52 10.96 -14.65 11.11
C ARG A 52 10.38 -13.26 11.26
N GLU A 53 10.01 -12.62 10.16
CA GLU A 53 9.46 -11.25 10.18
C GLU A 53 8.16 -11.15 11.00
N ILE A 54 7.31 -12.17 10.93
CA ILE A 54 6.00 -12.19 11.59
C ILE A 54 5.93 -13.18 12.77
N ASP A 55 7.05 -13.72 13.21
CA ASP A 55 7.17 -14.64 14.36
C ASP A 55 6.25 -15.88 14.25
N VAL A 56 6.30 -16.56 13.09
CA VAL A 56 5.59 -17.83 12.87
C VAL A 56 6.57 -18.95 12.48
N ASP A 57 6.11 -20.21 12.57
CA ASP A 57 6.88 -21.33 12.02
C ASP A 57 6.88 -21.29 10.48
N ARG A 58 8.01 -21.64 9.85
CA ARG A 58 8.14 -21.70 8.39
C ARG A 58 7.04 -22.54 7.73
N ARG A 59 6.60 -23.63 8.40
CA ARG A 59 5.54 -24.49 7.89
C ARG A 59 4.22 -23.77 7.71
N VAL A 60 3.98 -22.70 8.47
CA VAL A 60 2.79 -21.85 8.28
C VAL A 60 2.86 -21.11 6.96
N VAL A 61 4.03 -20.60 6.59
CA VAL A 61 4.23 -19.96 5.29
C VAL A 61 4.05 -20.98 4.16
N ASP A 62 4.66 -22.17 4.28
CA ASP A 62 4.51 -23.25 3.30
C ASP A 62 3.02 -23.63 3.13
N ALA A 63 2.30 -23.85 4.22
CA ALA A 63 0.87 -24.19 4.19
C ALA A 63 0.00 -23.07 3.60
N THR A 64 0.39 -21.80 3.81
CA THR A 64 -0.35 -20.66 3.26
C THR A 64 -0.17 -20.56 1.75
N THR A 65 1.05 -20.73 1.25
CA THR A 65 1.31 -20.75 -0.20
C THR A 65 0.63 -21.93 -0.88
N ASP A 66 0.59 -23.10 -0.24
CA ASP A 66 -0.16 -24.27 -0.73
C ASP A 66 -1.66 -23.98 -0.81
N ALA A 67 -2.23 -23.33 0.22
CA ALA A 67 -3.64 -22.94 0.23
C ALA A 67 -3.96 -21.91 -0.88
N ILE A 68 -3.07 -20.94 -1.10
CA ILE A 68 -3.20 -19.98 -2.20
C ILE A 68 -3.22 -20.69 -3.55
N LEU A 69 -2.34 -21.67 -3.79
CA LEU A 69 -2.31 -22.40 -5.05
C LEU A 69 -3.48 -23.34 -5.23
N ALA A 70 -4.07 -23.86 -4.15
CA ALA A 70 -5.22 -24.74 -4.20
C ALA A 70 -6.53 -24.01 -4.56
N ASP A 71 -6.61 -22.72 -4.34
CA ASP A 71 -7.77 -21.88 -4.63
C ASP A 71 -7.51 -21.02 -5.87
N GLU A 72 -8.35 -21.17 -6.90
CA GLU A 72 -8.15 -20.49 -8.19
C GLU A 72 -8.18 -18.94 -8.05
N GLU A 73 -9.04 -18.43 -7.20
CA GLU A 73 -9.22 -16.99 -7.01
C GLU A 73 -8.05 -16.37 -6.22
N LEU A 74 -7.65 -17.02 -5.11
CA LEU A 74 -6.45 -16.61 -4.37
C LEU A 74 -5.19 -16.70 -5.24
N ARG A 75 -5.06 -17.77 -6.03
CA ARG A 75 -3.95 -17.93 -6.99
C ARG A 75 -3.89 -16.73 -7.94
N ARG A 76 -5.01 -16.34 -8.54
CA ARG A 76 -5.07 -15.19 -9.45
C ARG A 76 -4.68 -13.88 -8.76
N ILE A 77 -5.11 -13.66 -7.51
CA ILE A 77 -4.75 -12.47 -6.74
C ILE A 77 -3.25 -12.45 -6.48
N PHE A 78 -2.72 -13.51 -5.87
CA PHE A 78 -1.32 -13.55 -5.44
C PHE A 78 -0.31 -13.74 -6.57
N GLN A 79 -0.72 -14.16 -7.76
CA GLN A 79 0.13 -14.16 -8.94
C GLN A 79 0.21 -12.78 -9.62
N ASN A 80 -0.74 -11.88 -9.37
CA ASN A 80 -0.82 -10.58 -10.02
C ASN A 80 -0.49 -9.39 -9.11
N ILE A 81 -0.29 -9.61 -7.82
CA ILE A 81 0.18 -8.55 -6.92
C ILE A 81 1.66 -8.25 -7.16
N SER A 82 2.04 -6.98 -7.06
CA SER A 82 3.44 -6.55 -7.18
C SER A 82 3.73 -5.35 -6.29
N ALA A 83 4.99 -5.23 -5.85
CA ALA A 83 5.47 -4.08 -5.12
C ALA A 83 5.83 -2.93 -6.07
N ILE A 84 5.57 -1.71 -5.65
CA ILE A 84 6.03 -0.48 -6.31
C ILE A 84 7.04 0.19 -5.38
N PRO A 85 8.24 0.57 -5.85
CA PRO A 85 9.20 1.30 -5.03
C PRO A 85 8.61 2.62 -4.51
N SER A 86 8.64 2.83 -3.19
CA SER A 86 8.21 4.08 -2.57
C SER A 86 9.39 5.07 -2.50
N LEU A 87 9.13 6.33 -2.85
CA LEU A 87 10.09 7.42 -2.68
C LEU A 87 9.95 8.11 -1.31
N MET A 88 8.96 7.76 -0.49
CA MET A 88 8.68 8.47 0.77
C MET A 88 9.88 8.50 1.70
N ASP A 89 10.43 7.36 2.06
CA ASP A 89 11.60 7.27 2.94
C ASP A 89 12.89 7.81 2.29
N LEU A 90 12.91 7.87 0.97
CA LEU A 90 14.05 8.39 0.20
C LEU A 90 13.97 9.90 -0.01
N ALA A 91 12.79 10.50 0.13
CA ALA A 91 12.54 11.90 -0.15
C ALA A 91 13.49 12.86 0.61
N PRO A 92 13.72 12.71 1.93
CA PRO A 92 14.65 13.57 2.67
C PRO A 92 16.10 13.48 2.18
N VAL A 93 16.50 12.34 1.61
CA VAL A 93 17.86 12.14 1.06
C VAL A 93 18.04 12.82 -0.30
N LEU A 94 16.92 13.04 -1.01
CA LEU A 94 16.89 13.62 -2.36
C LEU A 94 16.44 15.08 -2.37
N ASP A 95 16.33 15.72 -1.20
CA ASP A 95 15.79 17.07 -1.04
C ASP A 95 14.37 17.22 -1.67
N LEU A 96 13.55 16.18 -1.50
CA LEU A 96 12.15 16.15 -1.90
C LEU A 96 11.27 16.33 -0.67
N THR A 97 10.05 16.81 -0.87
CA THR A 97 9.06 16.97 0.20
C THR A 97 7.98 15.89 0.10
N VAL A 98 7.62 15.29 1.23
CA VAL A 98 6.48 14.37 1.34
C VAL A 98 5.30 15.11 1.94
N LEU A 99 4.23 15.23 1.17
CA LEU A 99 2.93 15.71 1.63
C LEU A 99 2.03 14.52 1.91
N THR A 100 1.66 14.33 3.16
CA THR A 100 0.66 13.34 3.58
C THR A 100 -0.68 14.03 3.81
N VAL A 101 -1.69 13.61 3.05
CA VAL A 101 -3.06 14.13 3.17
C VAL A 101 -3.95 13.06 3.79
N ARG A 102 -4.57 13.39 4.93
CA ARG A 102 -5.64 12.59 5.53
C ARG A 102 -6.98 13.17 5.13
N VAL A 103 -7.86 12.33 4.64
CA VAL A 103 -9.16 12.73 4.12
C VAL A 103 -10.27 12.46 5.12
N THR A 104 -11.40 13.11 4.94
CA THR A 104 -12.59 12.91 5.76
C THR A 104 -13.34 11.64 5.34
N ASP A 105 -13.41 11.40 4.03
CA ASP A 105 -14.04 10.25 3.41
C ASP A 105 -13.19 9.83 2.20
N ALA A 106 -12.61 8.62 2.26
CA ALA A 106 -11.72 8.12 1.21
C ALA A 106 -12.44 7.76 -0.09
N ASP A 107 -13.74 7.48 -0.01
CA ASP A 107 -14.58 7.16 -1.18
C ASP A 107 -15.05 8.42 -1.92
N GLN A 108 -14.77 9.61 -1.37
CA GLN A 108 -15.13 10.86 -2.03
C GLN A 108 -14.38 11.02 -3.35
N HIS A 109 -15.13 11.28 -4.43
CA HIS A 109 -14.57 11.52 -5.74
C HIS A 109 -13.83 12.86 -5.82
N GLY A 110 -12.72 12.89 -6.56
CA GLY A 110 -12.02 14.13 -6.90
C GLY A 110 -10.90 14.54 -5.96
N ILE A 111 -10.69 13.87 -4.82
CA ILE A 111 -9.66 14.23 -3.83
C ILE A 111 -8.29 14.42 -4.47
N VAL A 112 -7.83 13.42 -5.23
CA VAL A 112 -6.52 13.46 -5.91
C VAL A 112 -6.47 14.62 -6.90
N ALA A 113 -7.56 14.82 -7.67
CA ALA A 113 -7.64 15.88 -8.66
C ALA A 113 -7.55 17.27 -8.02
N ASP A 114 -8.23 17.50 -6.91
CA ASP A 114 -8.25 18.79 -6.23
C ASP A 114 -6.89 19.11 -5.60
N VAL A 115 -6.28 18.14 -4.89
CA VAL A 115 -4.94 18.32 -4.30
C VAL A 115 -3.89 18.56 -5.39
N THR A 116 -3.88 17.74 -6.45
CA THR A 116 -2.88 17.87 -7.51
C THR A 116 -3.07 19.14 -8.34
N ARG A 117 -4.29 19.67 -8.45
CA ARG A 117 -4.55 20.97 -9.10
C ARG A 117 -3.90 22.10 -8.35
N VAL A 118 -4.02 22.16 -7.02
CA VAL A 118 -3.36 23.19 -6.19
C VAL A 118 -1.85 23.17 -6.44
N LEU A 119 -1.22 21.99 -6.50
CA LEU A 119 0.21 21.87 -6.78
C LEU A 119 0.55 22.32 -8.21
N ALA A 120 -0.24 21.92 -9.20
CA ALA A 120 -0.04 22.25 -10.60
C ALA A 120 -0.15 23.76 -10.86
N ASP A 121 -1.13 24.45 -10.24
CA ASP A 121 -1.35 25.89 -10.38
C ASP A 121 -0.19 26.71 -9.79
N ARG A 122 0.63 26.10 -8.94
CA ARG A 122 1.85 26.68 -8.36
C ARG A 122 3.13 26.20 -9.06
N GLY A 123 3.02 25.41 -10.14
CA GLY A 123 4.16 24.89 -10.91
C GLY A 123 4.99 23.86 -10.14
N ILE A 124 4.42 23.21 -9.12
CA ILE A 124 5.08 22.20 -8.32
C ILE A 124 4.93 20.84 -9.02
N SER A 125 6.06 20.19 -9.30
CA SER A 125 6.10 18.87 -9.93
C SER A 125 5.93 17.76 -8.90
N ILE A 126 5.16 16.74 -9.27
CA ILE A 126 4.94 15.55 -8.46
C ILE A 126 5.85 14.42 -8.96
N ARG A 127 6.66 13.86 -8.08
CA ARG A 127 7.57 12.74 -8.36
C ARG A 127 6.88 11.39 -8.17
N GLN A 128 6.03 11.30 -7.16
CA GLN A 128 5.22 10.11 -6.89
C GLN A 128 3.94 10.49 -6.18
N THR A 129 2.87 9.75 -6.49
CA THR A 129 1.61 9.78 -5.74
C THR A 129 1.23 8.36 -5.36
N ILE A 130 0.90 8.15 -4.09
CA ILE A 130 0.42 6.87 -3.56
C ILE A 130 -0.88 7.16 -2.81
N SER A 131 -1.96 6.48 -3.19
CA SER A 131 -3.21 6.47 -2.44
C SER A 131 -3.36 5.12 -1.77
N GLU A 132 -3.51 5.11 -0.45
CA GLU A 132 -3.86 3.88 0.27
C GLU A 132 -5.30 3.51 -0.05
N ASP A 133 -5.55 2.21 -0.17
CA ASP A 133 -6.89 1.68 -0.42
C ASP A 133 -7.63 1.53 0.92
N PRO A 134 -8.88 2.06 1.04
CA PRO A 134 -9.67 1.94 2.27
C PRO A 134 -10.00 0.49 2.66
N GLU A 135 -9.90 -0.46 1.73
CA GLU A 135 -10.04 -1.89 2.03
C GLU A 135 -8.85 -2.46 2.84
N PHE A 136 -7.68 -1.78 2.82
CA PHE A 136 -6.46 -2.24 3.48
C PHE A 136 -6.13 -1.48 4.76
N THR A 137 -6.80 -0.36 5.04
CA THR A 137 -6.54 0.47 6.23
C THR A 137 -7.77 1.25 6.66
N ASP A 138 -7.96 1.39 7.98
CA ASP A 138 -9.07 2.16 8.55
C ASP A 138 -8.93 3.69 8.33
N GLU A 139 -7.70 4.16 8.12
CA GLU A 139 -7.41 5.58 7.88
C GLU A 139 -6.54 5.77 6.63
N PRO A 140 -7.10 5.57 5.43
CA PRO A 140 -6.36 5.70 4.19
C PRO A 140 -5.84 7.11 3.98
N LYS A 141 -4.63 7.21 3.46
CA LYS A 141 -3.91 8.45 3.21
C LYS A 141 -3.54 8.59 1.75
N LEU A 142 -3.43 9.83 1.33
CA LEU A 142 -2.85 10.19 0.05
C LEU A 142 -1.46 10.77 0.31
N TYR A 143 -0.45 10.18 -0.30
CA TYR A 143 0.94 10.66 -0.24
C TYR A 143 1.32 11.27 -1.58
N LEU A 144 1.95 12.43 -1.54
CA LEU A 144 2.53 13.08 -2.71
C LEU A 144 3.99 13.44 -2.39
N VAL A 145 4.88 12.98 -3.24
CA VAL A 145 6.30 13.35 -3.18
C VAL A 145 6.51 14.45 -4.24
N THR A 146 6.96 15.60 -3.82
CA THR A 146 7.16 16.79 -4.68
C THR A 146 8.64 17.16 -4.78
N ASP A 147 9.00 17.83 -5.86
CA ASP A 147 10.37 18.27 -6.15
C ASP A 147 10.71 19.66 -5.56
N ALA A 148 9.80 20.22 -4.77
CA ALA A 148 9.98 21.53 -4.15
C ALA A 148 9.32 21.57 -2.78
N ASP A 149 9.85 22.45 -1.93
CA ASP A 149 9.23 22.80 -0.66
C ASP A 149 7.87 23.43 -0.90
N LEU A 150 6.91 23.07 -0.05
CA LEU A 150 5.57 23.61 -0.11
C LEU A 150 5.48 24.90 0.73
N SER A 151 5.16 26.00 0.07
CA SER A 151 4.94 27.27 0.76
C SER A 151 3.71 27.24 1.67
N GLY A 152 3.67 28.12 2.68
CA GLY A 152 2.54 28.21 3.60
C GLY A 152 1.19 28.46 2.90
N ASP A 153 1.21 29.16 1.76
CA ASP A 153 -0.01 29.43 0.97
C ASP A 153 -0.55 28.13 0.33
N VAL A 154 0.33 27.30 -0.23
CA VAL A 154 -0.02 25.99 -0.80
C VAL A 154 -0.62 25.09 0.28
N ILE A 155 0.05 25.04 1.45
CA ILE A 155 -0.41 24.26 2.60
C ILE A 155 -1.79 24.72 3.05
N THR A 156 -2.00 26.03 3.13
CA THR A 156 -3.28 26.62 3.56
C THR A 156 -4.40 26.31 2.55
N GLU A 157 -4.09 26.40 1.26
CA GLU A 157 -5.05 26.12 0.20
C GLU A 157 -5.45 24.63 0.18
N ILE A 158 -4.48 23.69 0.29
CA ILE A 158 -4.78 22.26 0.37
C ILE A 158 -5.60 21.96 1.63
N ARG A 159 -5.26 22.55 2.78
CA ARG A 159 -6.02 22.38 4.02
C ARG A 159 -7.46 22.91 3.92
N GLY A 160 -7.69 23.89 3.06
CA GLY A 160 -9.01 24.47 2.80
C GLY A 160 -9.93 23.62 1.90
N LEU A 161 -9.40 22.55 1.28
CA LEU A 161 -10.22 21.64 0.48
C LEU A 161 -11.17 20.85 1.37
N GLU A 162 -12.45 20.73 0.95
CA GLU A 162 -13.52 20.11 1.73
C GLU A 162 -13.20 18.68 2.17
N ALA A 163 -12.55 17.91 1.29
CA ALA A 163 -12.18 16.52 1.54
C ALA A 163 -11.00 16.36 2.52
N VAL A 164 -10.23 17.42 2.79
CA VAL A 164 -8.99 17.35 3.57
C VAL A 164 -9.25 17.57 5.05
N ARG A 165 -8.97 16.54 5.86
CA ARG A 165 -9.07 16.60 7.32
C ARG A 165 -7.77 17.11 7.98
N LYS A 166 -6.63 16.62 7.51
CA LYS A 166 -5.31 16.94 8.06
C LYS A 166 -4.23 16.77 7.00
N ILE A 167 -3.17 17.56 7.11
CA ILE A 167 -1.94 17.40 6.32
C ILE A 167 -0.72 17.34 7.24
N GLU A 168 0.27 16.57 6.83
CA GLU A 168 1.57 16.43 7.46
C GLU A 168 2.64 16.61 6.37
N LEU A 169 3.77 17.22 6.72
CA LEU A 169 4.91 17.43 5.84
C LEU A 169 6.16 16.81 6.44
N GLU A 170 6.95 16.15 5.61
CA GLU A 170 8.25 15.56 5.96
C GLU A 170 9.29 15.91 4.89
#